data_ee6a3e8144d2a73583c4a7d7cd335637
#
_entry.id   ee6a3e8144d2a73583c4a7d7cd335637
#
_cell.length_a   1.000
_cell.length_b   1.000
_cell.length_c   1.000
_cell.angle_alpha   90.00
_cell.angle_beta   90.00
_cell.angle_gamma   90.00
#
_symmetry.space_group_name_H-M   'P 1'
#
loop_
_entity.id
_entity.type
_entity.pdbx_description
1 polymer ?
#
loop_
_entity_poly.entity_id
_entity_poly.type
_entity_poly.pdbx_seq_one_letter_code
_entity_poly.pdbx_strand_id
1 'polypeptide(L)'
;MAQVQLKGKLLIGAVLTVKTGLHIGDSSDFAPIGAVDSPFIRDPLTKAPIIPGSSLKGKMRTLLAKVLDEKVEEDGKISLPKPEKDETVVARLFGISSDTETRPARLQFRDAFIKEESRNKFKNLDTDTYLGEIKAENTINRGTGVANPRMIERVPAGMEFDFQLVYNIEDESQMEEDMEVLCRGFRLLQLDYLGGHGSRGYGRIAFSSFHVQKMDPKTAEMEEQAALAQKFEESNYEA
;
A
#
# COMPACT_ATOMS: atom_id res chain seq x y z
N MET A 1 -3.54 18.28 -24.86
CA MET A 1 -2.91 18.34 -23.50
C MET A 1 -1.48 18.80 -23.66
N ALA A 2 -1.05 19.82 -22.91
CA ALA A 2 0.37 20.19 -22.89
C ALA A 2 1.15 19.02 -22.29
N GLN A 3 2.17 18.54 -23.01
CA GLN A 3 3.02 17.48 -22.55
C GLN A 3 3.87 18.03 -21.39
N VAL A 4 3.66 17.54 -20.16
CA VAL A 4 4.41 18.01 -18.99
C VAL A 4 5.84 17.47 -19.11
N GLN A 5 6.80 18.37 -19.01
CA GLN A 5 8.23 18.01 -19.10
C GLN A 5 8.67 17.35 -17.78
N LEU A 6 9.25 16.16 -17.86
CA LEU A 6 9.87 15.50 -16.72
C LEU A 6 11.18 16.22 -16.36
N LYS A 7 11.24 16.76 -15.14
CA LYS A 7 12.43 17.46 -14.61
C LYS A 7 13.35 16.56 -13.79
N GLY A 8 12.83 15.45 -13.28
CA GLY A 8 13.58 14.47 -12.49
C GLY A 8 12.69 13.36 -11.95
N LYS A 9 13.30 12.42 -11.27
CA LYS A 9 12.57 11.37 -10.51
C LYS A 9 13.16 11.24 -9.12
N LEU A 10 12.30 11.01 -8.13
CA LEU A 10 12.74 10.49 -6.83
C LEU A 10 12.42 9.00 -6.77
N LEU A 11 13.41 8.22 -6.42
CA LEU A 11 13.25 6.82 -6.04
C LEU A 11 13.24 6.76 -4.51
N ILE A 12 12.10 6.41 -3.94
CA ILE A 12 11.87 6.32 -2.49
C ILE A 12 11.79 4.85 -2.15
N GLY A 13 12.73 4.35 -1.38
CA GLY A 13 12.75 2.98 -0.89
C GLY A 13 12.64 2.93 0.63
N ALA A 14 12.07 1.84 1.15
CA ALA A 14 11.96 1.58 2.58
C ALA A 14 11.77 0.08 2.85
N VAL A 15 11.95 -0.33 4.09
CA VAL A 15 11.52 -1.65 4.56
C VAL A 15 10.09 -1.54 5.06
N LEU A 16 9.18 -2.33 4.48
CA LEU A 16 7.81 -2.50 4.96
C LEU A 16 7.73 -3.76 5.81
N THR A 17 7.42 -3.61 7.08
CA THR A 17 7.28 -4.71 8.05
C THR A 17 5.82 -4.96 8.36
N VAL A 18 5.36 -6.21 8.24
CA VAL A 18 4.04 -6.65 8.70
C VAL A 18 4.04 -6.75 10.22
N LYS A 19 3.25 -5.95 10.90
CA LYS A 19 3.16 -5.92 12.39
C LYS A 19 2.10 -6.87 12.92
N THR A 20 1.01 -7.09 12.16
CA THR A 20 -0.03 -8.08 12.46
C THR A 20 -0.40 -8.83 11.17
N GLY A 21 -0.80 -10.08 11.26
CA GLY A 21 -1.07 -10.93 10.09
C GLY A 21 -1.80 -10.19 8.97
N LEU A 22 -1.23 -10.17 7.77
CA LEU A 22 -1.73 -9.41 6.63
C LEU A 22 -2.45 -10.32 5.65
N HIS A 23 -3.67 -9.94 5.27
CA HIS A 23 -4.43 -10.62 4.23
C HIS A 23 -4.77 -9.64 3.10
N ILE A 24 -4.14 -9.83 1.94
CA ILE A 24 -4.53 -9.22 0.67
C ILE A 24 -4.99 -10.37 -0.20
N GLY A 25 -6.31 -10.52 -0.37
CA GLY A 25 -6.89 -11.67 -1.05
C GLY A 25 -6.48 -11.79 -2.52
N ASP A 26 -6.30 -13.01 -2.98
CA ASP A 26 -6.20 -13.32 -4.40
C ASP A 26 -7.62 -13.42 -5.00
N SER A 27 -7.75 -12.98 -6.25
CA SER A 27 -9.01 -13.04 -7.02
C SER A 27 -9.23 -14.36 -7.74
N SER A 28 -8.42 -15.39 -7.45
CA SER A 28 -8.54 -16.68 -8.10
C SER A 28 -9.83 -17.41 -7.65
N ASP A 29 -10.79 -17.54 -8.57
CA ASP A 29 -12.05 -18.27 -8.39
C ASP A 29 -11.86 -19.80 -8.26
N PHE A 30 -10.65 -20.31 -8.26
CA PHE A 30 -10.31 -21.73 -8.22
C PHE A 30 -9.60 -22.09 -6.90
N ALA A 31 -10.39 -22.32 -5.83
CA ALA A 31 -9.89 -23.04 -4.67
C ALA A 31 -10.17 -24.56 -4.86
N PRO A 32 -9.17 -25.44 -4.93
CA PRO A 32 -9.37 -26.88 -4.90
C PRO A 32 -10.12 -27.29 -3.64
N ILE A 33 -10.92 -28.36 -3.70
CA ILE A 33 -11.62 -28.92 -2.54
C ILE A 33 -10.59 -29.28 -1.46
N GLY A 34 -10.71 -28.65 -0.27
CA GLY A 34 -9.74 -28.81 0.83
C GLY A 34 -8.64 -27.74 0.89
N ALA A 35 -8.64 -26.78 -0.02
CA ALA A 35 -7.78 -25.60 0.07
C ALA A 35 -8.33 -24.58 1.10
N VAL A 36 -7.48 -23.59 1.43
CA VAL A 36 -7.85 -22.45 2.28
C VAL A 36 -8.97 -21.66 1.59
N ASP A 37 -10.02 -21.29 2.32
CA ASP A 37 -11.19 -20.58 1.77
C ASP A 37 -10.81 -19.22 1.16
N SER A 38 -9.77 -18.58 1.70
CA SER A 38 -9.32 -17.24 1.29
C SER A 38 -7.79 -17.16 1.32
N PRO A 39 -7.11 -17.49 0.19
CA PRO A 39 -5.68 -17.37 0.08
C PRO A 39 -5.25 -15.89 -0.07
N PHE A 40 -4.03 -15.55 0.35
CA PHE A 40 -3.44 -14.26 0.02
C PHE A 40 -2.72 -14.31 -1.33
N ILE A 41 -2.55 -13.11 -1.94
CA ILE A 41 -1.90 -12.97 -3.23
C ILE A 41 -0.40 -13.33 -3.17
N ARG A 42 0.06 -14.10 -4.16
CA ARG A 42 1.42 -14.62 -4.28
C ARG A 42 2.05 -14.25 -5.62
N ASP A 43 3.35 -14.05 -5.62
CA ASP A 43 4.11 -14.00 -6.86
C ASP A 43 4.00 -15.35 -7.62
N PRO A 44 3.61 -15.34 -8.89
CA PRO A 44 3.37 -16.57 -9.64
C PRO A 44 4.64 -17.40 -9.85
N LEU A 45 5.83 -16.80 -9.85
CA LEU A 45 7.10 -17.48 -10.08
C LEU A 45 7.63 -18.12 -8.79
N THR A 46 7.75 -17.32 -7.73
CA THR A 46 8.39 -17.74 -6.47
C THR A 46 7.40 -18.36 -5.47
N LYS A 47 6.10 -18.17 -5.70
CA LYS A 47 5.01 -18.51 -4.77
C LYS A 47 5.10 -17.81 -3.41
N ALA A 48 6.04 -16.89 -3.26
CA ALA A 48 6.16 -16.06 -2.05
C ALA A 48 5.05 -15.00 -2.01
N PRO A 49 4.67 -14.54 -0.78
CA PRO A 49 3.74 -13.43 -0.65
C PRO A 49 4.28 -12.17 -1.31
N ILE A 50 3.38 -11.38 -1.92
CA ILE A 50 3.67 -10.05 -2.43
C ILE A 50 2.66 -9.05 -1.88
N ILE A 51 3.07 -7.79 -1.82
CA ILE A 51 2.15 -6.68 -1.54
C ILE A 51 2.00 -5.89 -2.85
N PRO A 52 0.84 -5.97 -3.54
CA PRO A 52 0.64 -5.26 -4.79
C PRO A 52 0.72 -3.74 -4.61
N GLY A 53 1.43 -3.08 -5.51
CA GLY A 53 1.51 -1.63 -5.55
C GLY A 53 0.13 -0.97 -5.71
N SER A 54 -0.80 -1.62 -6.38
CA SER A 54 -2.20 -1.18 -6.50
C SER A 54 -2.91 -1.14 -5.14
N SER A 55 -2.66 -2.09 -4.25
CA SER A 55 -3.22 -2.13 -2.89
C SER A 55 -2.68 -0.99 -2.03
N LEU A 56 -1.37 -0.75 -2.09
CA LEU A 56 -0.72 0.37 -1.39
C LEU A 56 -1.22 1.72 -1.91
N LYS A 57 -1.23 1.90 -3.24
CA LYS A 57 -1.72 3.11 -3.91
C LYS A 57 -3.18 3.40 -3.54
N GLY A 58 -4.06 2.41 -3.70
CA GLY A 58 -5.49 2.58 -3.44
C GLY A 58 -5.79 2.92 -1.98
N LYS A 59 -5.12 2.25 -1.04
CA LYS A 59 -5.29 2.51 0.39
C LYS A 59 -4.78 3.90 0.78
N MET A 60 -3.57 4.26 0.36
CA MET A 60 -2.99 5.59 0.67
C MET A 60 -3.84 6.71 0.08
N ARG A 61 -4.27 6.60 -1.19
CA ARG A 61 -5.18 7.57 -1.82
C ARG A 61 -6.46 7.74 -1.01
N THR A 62 -7.11 6.64 -0.64
CA THR A 62 -8.37 6.67 0.13
C THR A 62 -8.19 7.35 1.49
N LEU A 63 -7.08 7.11 2.18
CA LEU A 63 -6.80 7.73 3.47
C LEU A 63 -6.55 9.23 3.33
N LEU A 64 -5.78 9.65 2.32
CA LEU A 64 -5.51 11.06 2.05
C LEU A 64 -6.77 11.79 1.62
N ALA A 65 -7.59 11.20 0.75
CA ALA A 65 -8.88 11.76 0.34
C ALA A 65 -9.81 11.98 1.55
N LYS A 66 -9.86 11.03 2.50
CA LYS A 66 -10.66 11.18 3.73
C LYS A 66 -10.27 12.37 4.59
N VAL A 67 -9.03 12.84 4.49
CA VAL A 67 -8.49 13.93 5.32
C VAL A 67 -8.51 15.26 4.56
N LEU A 68 -8.24 15.23 3.26
CA LEU A 68 -8.02 16.43 2.44
C LEU A 68 -9.25 16.84 1.63
N ASP A 69 -10.03 15.86 1.16
CA ASP A 69 -11.16 16.15 0.28
C ASP A 69 -12.40 16.62 1.07
N GLU A 70 -13.14 17.54 0.47
CA GLU A 70 -14.46 17.92 0.98
C GLU A 70 -15.47 16.78 0.78
N LYS A 71 -16.26 16.51 1.81
CA LYS A 71 -17.32 15.50 1.73
C LYS A 71 -18.44 15.98 0.81
N VAL A 72 -18.93 15.11 -0.05
CA VAL A 72 -20.06 15.36 -0.93
C VAL A 72 -21.30 14.71 -0.34
N GLU A 73 -22.40 15.47 -0.25
CA GLU A 73 -23.72 14.94 0.10
C GLU A 73 -24.54 14.74 -1.18
N GLU A 74 -24.82 13.48 -1.50
CA GLU A 74 -25.70 13.10 -2.61
C GLU A 74 -26.80 12.17 -2.06
N ASP A 75 -28.06 12.48 -2.35
CA ASP A 75 -29.24 11.71 -1.94
C ASP A 75 -29.31 11.41 -0.41
N GLY A 76 -28.93 12.38 0.43
CA GLY A 76 -28.91 12.23 1.88
C GLY A 76 -27.82 11.30 2.40
N LYS A 77 -26.84 10.92 1.58
CA LYS A 77 -25.67 10.15 1.96
C LYS A 77 -24.42 11.00 1.85
N ILE A 78 -23.64 11.03 2.94
CA ILE A 78 -22.33 11.68 2.96
C ILE A 78 -21.32 10.65 2.47
N SER A 79 -20.63 10.97 1.38
CA SER A 79 -19.57 10.13 0.80
C SER A 79 -18.32 10.94 0.48
N LEU A 80 -17.21 10.26 0.26
CA LEU A 80 -16.06 10.89 -0.38
C LEU A 80 -16.38 11.19 -1.84
N PRO A 81 -15.82 12.26 -2.39
CA PRO A 81 -15.97 12.53 -3.82
C PRO A 81 -15.37 11.37 -4.64
N LYS A 82 -15.83 11.26 -5.87
CA LYS A 82 -15.20 10.34 -6.82
C LYS A 82 -13.76 10.81 -7.11
N PRO A 83 -12.85 9.91 -7.51
CA PRO A 83 -11.44 10.25 -7.76
C PRO A 83 -11.20 11.44 -8.71
N GLU A 84 -12.10 11.72 -9.61
CA GLU A 84 -12.05 12.87 -10.51
C GLU A 84 -12.35 14.21 -9.84
N LYS A 85 -12.85 14.18 -8.61
CA LYS A 85 -13.13 15.36 -7.78
C LYS A 85 -12.20 15.44 -6.55
N ASP A 86 -11.13 14.63 -6.50
CA ASP A 86 -10.12 14.72 -5.44
C ASP A 86 -9.51 16.13 -5.40
N GLU A 87 -9.05 16.53 -4.22
CA GLU A 87 -8.24 17.73 -4.06
C GLU A 87 -7.06 17.75 -5.04
N THR A 88 -6.68 18.94 -5.49
CA THR A 88 -5.68 19.12 -6.54
C THR A 88 -4.38 18.37 -6.26
N VAL A 89 -3.94 18.34 -5.00
CA VAL A 89 -2.72 17.63 -4.60
C VAL A 89 -2.88 16.11 -4.67
N VAL A 90 -4.02 15.56 -4.23
CA VAL A 90 -4.31 14.12 -4.33
C VAL A 90 -4.43 13.72 -5.80
N ALA A 91 -5.15 14.53 -6.59
CA ALA A 91 -5.35 14.31 -8.01
C ALA A 91 -4.02 14.27 -8.79
N ARG A 92 -3.07 15.19 -8.53
CA ARG A 92 -1.77 15.19 -9.22
C ARG A 92 -0.84 14.06 -8.74
N LEU A 93 -0.90 13.68 -7.47
CA LEU A 93 -0.11 12.57 -6.93
C LEU A 93 -0.58 11.22 -7.48
N PHE A 94 -1.87 10.94 -7.42
CA PHE A 94 -2.44 9.62 -7.73
C PHE A 94 -3.02 9.49 -9.14
N GLY A 95 -3.20 10.61 -9.83
CA GLY A 95 -3.76 10.68 -11.18
C GLY A 95 -5.29 10.69 -11.19
N ILE A 96 -5.86 11.13 -12.30
CA ILE A 96 -7.30 11.10 -12.60
C ILE A 96 -7.50 10.35 -13.92
N SER A 97 -8.55 9.53 -13.98
CA SER A 97 -9.00 8.91 -15.22
C SER A 97 -10.54 8.91 -15.20
N SER A 98 -11.13 9.84 -15.94
CA SER A 98 -12.56 9.95 -16.12
C SER A 98 -12.88 10.21 -17.60
N ASP A 99 -14.16 10.20 -17.95
CA ASP A 99 -14.62 10.51 -19.32
C ASP A 99 -14.32 11.96 -19.74
N THR A 100 -14.16 12.86 -18.75
CA THR A 100 -13.97 14.31 -18.99
C THR A 100 -12.54 14.77 -18.77
N GLU A 101 -11.78 14.10 -17.89
CA GLU A 101 -10.41 14.47 -17.55
C GLU A 101 -9.52 13.24 -17.36
N THR A 102 -8.34 13.28 -17.95
CA THR A 102 -7.27 12.30 -17.69
C THR A 102 -5.99 13.04 -17.31
N ARG A 103 -5.48 12.75 -16.12
CA ARG A 103 -4.21 13.28 -15.61
C ARG A 103 -3.33 12.13 -15.14
N PRO A 104 -2.11 11.96 -15.67
CA PRO A 104 -1.19 10.92 -15.20
C PRO A 104 -0.83 11.16 -13.74
N ALA A 105 -0.57 10.06 -13.02
CA ALA A 105 -0.09 10.10 -11.64
C ALA A 105 1.39 10.48 -11.60
N ARG A 106 1.80 11.35 -10.65
CA ARG A 106 3.21 11.55 -10.32
C ARG A 106 3.82 10.37 -9.57
N LEU A 107 3.00 9.63 -8.81
CA LEU A 107 3.41 8.47 -8.02
C LEU A 107 3.25 7.18 -8.80
N GLN A 108 4.29 6.34 -8.73
CA GLN A 108 4.30 4.98 -9.28
C GLN A 108 4.67 4.01 -8.16
N PHE A 109 3.67 3.32 -7.63
CA PHE A 109 3.85 2.28 -6.61
C PHE A 109 4.28 0.99 -7.30
N ARG A 110 5.39 0.42 -6.86
CA ARG A 110 5.85 -0.90 -7.29
C ARG A 110 5.27 -1.98 -6.39
N ASP A 111 5.16 -3.19 -6.90
CA ASP A 111 4.87 -4.35 -6.07
C ASP A 111 6.03 -4.55 -5.09
N ALA A 112 5.71 -4.78 -3.81
CA ALA A 112 6.71 -5.02 -2.79
C ALA A 112 6.93 -6.53 -2.64
N PHE A 113 8.16 -6.96 -2.87
CA PHE A 113 8.60 -8.34 -2.74
C PHE A 113 9.21 -8.58 -1.37
N ILE A 114 9.10 -9.83 -0.91
CA ILE A 114 9.70 -10.23 0.36
C ILE A 114 11.23 -10.08 0.30
N LYS A 115 11.81 -9.49 1.35
CA LYS A 115 13.27 -9.40 1.51
C LYS A 115 13.88 -10.81 1.66
N GLU A 116 15.05 -11.01 1.06
CA GLU A 116 15.70 -12.33 1.05
C GLU A 116 16.03 -12.83 2.48
N GLU A 117 16.47 -11.93 3.37
CA GLU A 117 16.72 -12.24 4.78
C GLU A 117 15.45 -12.69 5.49
N SER A 118 14.35 -11.97 5.25
CA SER A 118 13.05 -12.30 5.82
C SER A 118 12.53 -13.62 5.26
N ARG A 119 12.65 -13.85 3.96
CA ARG A 119 12.29 -15.11 3.31
C ARG A 119 13.04 -16.31 3.92
N ASN A 120 14.36 -16.17 4.12
CA ASN A 120 15.18 -17.22 4.68
C ASN A 120 14.81 -17.52 6.14
N LYS A 121 14.50 -16.48 6.93
CA LYS A 121 14.01 -16.62 8.30
C LYS A 121 12.71 -17.43 8.35
N PHE A 122 11.71 -17.04 7.55
CA PHE A 122 10.39 -17.68 7.59
C PHE A 122 10.35 -19.05 6.90
N LYS A 123 11.22 -19.32 5.91
CA LYS A 123 11.34 -20.63 5.26
C LYS A 123 11.76 -21.74 6.24
N ASN A 124 12.47 -21.38 7.30
CA ASN A 124 12.95 -22.31 8.31
C ASN A 124 11.98 -22.48 9.49
N LEU A 125 10.86 -21.74 9.49
CA LEU A 125 9.80 -21.88 10.48
C LEU A 125 8.75 -22.90 10.00
N ASP A 126 8.18 -23.64 10.95
CA ASP A 126 7.05 -24.50 10.69
C ASP A 126 5.78 -23.62 10.55
N THR A 127 5.43 -23.29 9.32
CA THR A 127 4.26 -22.46 8.98
C THR A 127 3.19 -23.30 8.33
N ASP A 128 1.90 -22.94 8.53
CA ASP A 128 0.75 -23.70 8.01
C ASP A 128 0.76 -23.87 6.48
N THR A 129 1.26 -22.82 5.78
CA THR A 129 1.43 -22.81 4.33
C THR A 129 2.80 -22.23 3.98
N TYR A 130 3.22 -22.33 2.73
CA TYR A 130 4.51 -21.74 2.31
C TYR A 130 4.56 -20.24 2.59
N LEU A 131 5.35 -19.84 3.59
CA LEU A 131 5.49 -18.45 4.05
C LEU A 131 4.16 -17.82 4.50
N GLY A 132 3.24 -18.62 5.03
CA GLY A 132 1.92 -18.18 5.44
C GLY A 132 1.41 -18.89 6.68
N GLU A 133 0.46 -18.26 7.36
CA GLU A 133 -0.26 -18.82 8.49
C GLU A 133 -1.76 -18.90 8.21
N ILE A 134 -2.46 -19.87 8.78
CA ILE A 134 -3.91 -20.01 8.66
C ILE A 134 -4.58 -19.56 9.95
N LYS A 135 -5.49 -18.61 9.84
CA LYS A 135 -6.35 -18.20 10.95
C LYS A 135 -7.78 -18.65 10.71
N ALA A 136 -8.29 -19.46 11.64
CA ALA A 136 -9.72 -19.78 11.69
C ALA A 136 -10.51 -18.59 12.23
N GLU A 137 -11.49 -18.12 11.48
CA GLU A 137 -12.48 -17.12 11.90
C GLU A 137 -13.88 -17.75 11.87
N ASN A 138 -14.72 -17.38 12.82
CA ASN A 138 -16.07 -17.90 12.89
C ASN A 138 -17.09 -16.76 12.85
N THR A 139 -18.08 -16.89 11.98
CA THR A 139 -19.21 -15.96 11.91
C THR A 139 -20.44 -16.69 12.45
N ILE A 140 -21.03 -16.17 13.53
CA ILE A 140 -22.24 -16.73 14.12
C ILE A 140 -23.46 -15.98 13.59
N ASN A 141 -24.40 -16.71 13.00
CA ASN A 141 -25.69 -16.13 12.63
C ASN A 141 -26.49 -15.87 13.92
N ARG A 142 -26.77 -14.60 14.20
CA ARG A 142 -27.45 -14.19 15.45
C ARG A 142 -28.88 -14.72 15.57
N GLY A 143 -29.55 -14.97 14.44
CA GLY A 143 -30.94 -15.47 14.44
C GLY A 143 -31.04 -16.98 14.64
N THR A 144 -30.09 -17.75 14.10
CA THR A 144 -30.13 -19.22 14.12
C THR A 144 -29.13 -19.86 15.08
N GLY A 145 -28.13 -19.09 15.56
CA GLY A 145 -27.02 -19.61 16.36
C GLY A 145 -26.00 -20.45 15.56
N VAL A 146 -26.20 -20.60 14.25
CA VAL A 146 -25.33 -21.42 13.41
C VAL A 146 -23.99 -20.70 13.21
N ALA A 147 -22.91 -21.46 13.48
CA ALA A 147 -21.54 -21.03 13.24
C ALA A 147 -21.12 -21.37 11.81
N ASN A 148 -20.45 -20.39 11.12
CA ASN A 148 -19.86 -20.58 9.80
C ASN A 148 -18.35 -20.32 9.89
N PRO A 149 -17.52 -21.35 10.10
CA PRO A 149 -16.08 -21.21 10.17
C PRO A 149 -15.50 -20.92 8.79
N ARG A 150 -14.42 -20.09 8.74
CA ARG A 150 -13.66 -19.78 7.55
C ARG A 150 -12.17 -19.84 7.86
N MET A 151 -11.40 -20.41 6.96
CA MET A 151 -9.94 -20.47 7.05
C MET A 151 -9.36 -19.37 6.17
N ILE A 152 -8.72 -18.37 6.81
CA ILE A 152 -8.13 -17.24 6.14
C ILE A 152 -6.61 -17.36 6.21
N GLU A 153 -5.97 -17.38 5.04
CA GLU A 153 -4.54 -17.38 4.94
C GLU A 153 -4.00 -15.95 5.11
N ARG A 154 -2.93 -15.77 5.89
CA ARG A 154 -2.30 -14.48 6.18
C ARG A 154 -0.79 -14.56 6.02
N VAL A 155 -0.20 -13.45 5.61
CA VAL A 155 1.23 -13.22 5.73
C VAL A 155 1.56 -13.04 7.22
N PRO A 156 2.50 -13.81 7.80
CA PRO A 156 2.81 -13.74 9.23
C PRO A 156 3.37 -12.39 9.66
N ALA A 157 3.13 -12.03 10.92
CA ALA A 157 3.75 -10.86 11.53
C ALA A 157 5.28 -10.99 11.59
N GLY A 158 6.00 -9.90 11.43
CA GLY A 158 7.46 -9.84 11.36
C GLY A 158 8.05 -10.08 9.98
N MET A 159 7.21 -10.37 8.95
CA MET A 159 7.68 -10.48 7.58
C MET A 159 7.98 -9.10 6.99
N GLU A 160 9.11 -8.99 6.30
CA GLU A 160 9.61 -7.74 5.72
C GLU A 160 9.61 -7.80 4.20
N PHE A 161 9.25 -6.65 3.60
CA PHE A 161 9.17 -6.45 2.16
C PHE A 161 9.99 -5.25 1.72
N ASP A 162 10.57 -5.32 0.53
CA ASP A 162 11.23 -4.20 -0.11
C ASP A 162 10.18 -3.28 -0.74
N PHE A 163 9.91 -2.15 -0.09
CA PHE A 163 8.99 -1.13 -0.60
C PHE A 163 9.73 -0.18 -1.54
N GLN A 164 9.12 0.12 -2.68
CA GLN A 164 9.62 1.09 -3.65
C GLN A 164 8.50 1.94 -4.23
N LEU A 165 8.74 3.24 -4.27
CA LEU A 165 7.87 4.26 -4.83
C LEU A 165 8.69 5.21 -5.70
N VAL A 166 8.22 5.51 -6.91
CA VAL A 166 8.81 6.54 -7.77
C VAL A 166 7.89 7.75 -7.79
N TYR A 167 8.47 8.93 -7.58
CA TYR A 167 7.79 10.21 -7.77
C TYR A 167 8.40 10.93 -8.98
N ASN A 168 7.56 11.34 -9.93
CA ASN A 168 7.96 12.14 -11.08
C ASN A 168 7.96 13.61 -10.73
N ILE A 169 9.11 14.27 -10.85
CA ILE A 169 9.24 15.72 -10.66
C ILE A 169 8.81 16.39 -11.96
N GLU A 170 7.62 16.95 -11.98
CA GLU A 170 7.06 17.71 -13.10
C GLU A 170 7.12 19.20 -12.85
N ASP A 171 7.00 19.60 -11.57
CA ASP A 171 7.11 20.97 -11.08
C ASP A 171 7.83 21.01 -9.74
N GLU A 172 9.03 21.61 -9.72
CA GLU A 172 9.85 21.69 -8.51
C GLU A 172 9.22 22.56 -7.41
N SER A 173 8.40 23.56 -7.80
CA SER A 173 7.72 24.43 -6.84
C SER A 173 6.65 23.71 -6.01
N GLN A 174 6.14 22.59 -6.50
CA GLN A 174 5.11 21.76 -5.85
C GLN A 174 5.70 20.57 -5.07
N MET A 175 7.00 20.32 -5.21
CA MET A 175 7.64 19.14 -4.64
C MET A 175 7.56 19.12 -3.12
N GLU A 176 7.72 20.25 -2.46
CA GLU A 176 7.65 20.32 -0.98
C GLU A 176 6.28 19.93 -0.45
N GLU A 177 5.22 20.50 -1.03
CA GLU A 177 3.82 20.14 -0.67
C GLU A 177 3.54 18.67 -0.95
N ASP A 178 3.97 18.15 -2.10
CA ASP A 178 3.79 16.75 -2.48
C ASP A 178 4.48 15.80 -1.47
N MET A 179 5.68 16.13 -1.01
CA MET A 179 6.41 15.34 -0.01
C MET A 179 5.76 15.41 1.38
N GLU A 180 5.20 16.55 1.78
CA GLU A 180 4.45 16.66 3.02
C GLU A 180 3.18 15.80 3.02
N VAL A 181 2.45 15.81 1.91
CA VAL A 181 1.27 14.96 1.74
C VAL A 181 1.65 13.48 1.75
N LEU A 182 2.78 13.09 1.12
CA LEU A 182 3.30 11.72 1.19
C LEU A 182 3.68 11.30 2.62
N CYS A 183 4.38 12.15 3.39
CA CYS A 183 4.69 11.88 4.80
C CYS A 183 3.40 11.62 5.61
N ARG A 184 2.37 12.46 5.38
CA ARG A 184 1.04 12.26 5.99
C ARG A 184 0.42 10.93 5.56
N GLY A 185 0.53 10.57 4.27
CA GLY A 185 0.05 9.32 3.71
C GLY A 185 0.71 8.10 4.37
N PHE A 186 2.02 8.11 4.54
CA PHE A 186 2.75 7.04 5.25
C PHE A 186 2.31 6.92 6.71
N ARG A 187 2.16 8.05 7.43
CA ARG A 187 1.69 8.04 8.81
C ARG A 187 0.27 7.48 8.94
N LEU A 188 -0.65 7.92 8.08
CA LEU A 188 -2.03 7.41 8.07
C LEU A 188 -2.08 5.92 7.77
N LEU A 189 -1.26 5.43 6.85
CA LEU A 189 -1.22 4.03 6.47
C LEU A 189 -0.74 3.12 7.62
N GLN A 190 0.21 3.59 8.43
CA GLN A 190 0.70 2.87 9.62
C GLN A 190 -0.29 2.88 10.79
N LEU A 191 -1.11 3.94 10.91
CA LEU A 191 -2.18 4.05 11.92
C LEU A 191 -3.45 3.29 11.55
N ASP A 192 -3.60 2.92 10.30
CA ASP A 192 -4.74 2.14 9.78
C ASP A 192 -4.30 0.69 9.51
N TYR A 193 -4.80 0.08 8.48
CA TYR A 193 -4.45 -1.28 8.06
C TYR A 193 -4.37 -1.38 6.54
N LEU A 194 -3.62 -2.35 6.06
CA LEU A 194 -3.54 -2.74 4.65
C LEU A 194 -4.29 -4.06 4.45
N GLY A 195 -4.92 -4.23 3.28
CA GLY A 195 -5.68 -5.43 2.96
C GLY A 195 -7.04 -5.52 3.66
N GLY A 196 -7.51 -6.74 3.84
CA GLY A 196 -8.81 -7.05 4.44
C GLY A 196 -8.77 -7.23 5.95
N HIS A 197 -9.95 -7.32 6.58
CA HIS A 197 -10.14 -7.69 7.99
C HIS A 197 -9.51 -6.76 9.03
N GLY A 198 -9.18 -5.50 8.68
CA GLY A 198 -8.49 -4.57 9.57
C GLY A 198 -9.19 -4.31 10.89
N SER A 199 -10.53 -4.20 10.91
CA SER A 199 -11.32 -4.05 12.14
C SER A 199 -11.23 -5.25 13.09
N ARG A 200 -10.61 -6.35 12.65
CA ARG A 200 -10.36 -7.57 13.44
C ARG A 200 -8.87 -7.78 13.74
N GLY A 201 -8.08 -6.70 13.63
CA GLY A 201 -6.67 -6.69 14.01
C GLY A 201 -5.69 -7.20 12.94
N TYR A 202 -6.11 -7.26 11.68
CA TYR A 202 -5.24 -7.61 10.57
C TYR A 202 -4.55 -6.40 9.97
N GLY A 203 -3.43 -6.62 9.27
CA GLY A 203 -2.87 -5.71 8.30
C GLY A 203 -2.18 -4.47 8.84
N ARG A 204 -1.82 -4.41 10.13
CA ARG A 204 -0.95 -3.33 10.60
C ARG A 204 0.43 -3.51 9.99
N ILE A 205 0.98 -2.41 9.48
CA ILE A 205 2.30 -2.35 8.87
C ILE A 205 3.12 -1.20 9.46
N ALA A 206 4.42 -1.27 9.32
CA ALA A 206 5.34 -0.16 9.62
C ALA A 206 6.35 0.00 8.49
N PHE A 207 6.84 1.21 8.31
CA PHE A 207 7.95 1.51 7.42
C PHE A 207 9.18 1.87 8.24
N SER A 208 10.37 1.56 7.73
CA SER A 208 11.65 1.91 8.32
C SER A 208 12.76 1.96 7.27
N SER A 209 13.89 2.50 7.64
CA SER A 209 15.08 2.53 6.78
C SER A 209 14.81 3.20 5.44
N PHE A 210 14.17 4.36 5.47
CA PHE A 210 13.92 5.13 4.26
C PHE A 210 15.24 5.57 3.60
N HIS A 211 15.29 5.44 2.29
CA HIS A 211 16.34 5.97 1.44
C HIS A 211 15.71 6.64 0.22
N VAL A 212 16.24 7.76 -0.18
CA VAL A 212 15.71 8.56 -1.29
C VAL A 212 16.85 8.95 -2.21
N GLN A 213 16.66 8.69 -3.51
CA GLN A 213 17.61 9.08 -4.54
C GLN A 213 16.90 9.93 -5.61
N LYS A 214 17.52 11.04 -5.99
CA LYS A 214 17.06 11.89 -7.11
C LYS A 214 17.83 11.50 -8.37
N MET A 215 17.12 11.23 -9.44
CA MET A 215 17.69 10.98 -10.78
C MET A 215 17.52 12.22 -11.64
N ASP A 216 18.62 12.69 -12.23
CA ASP A 216 18.59 13.68 -13.32
C ASP A 216 18.23 12.96 -14.64
N PRO A 217 17.15 13.35 -15.34
CA PRO A 217 16.73 12.68 -16.56
C PRO A 217 17.66 12.91 -17.76
N LYS A 218 18.56 13.88 -17.71
CA LYS A 218 19.50 14.20 -18.80
C LYS A 218 20.82 13.42 -18.68
N THR A 219 21.34 13.32 -17.45
CA THR A 219 22.63 12.65 -17.19
C THR A 219 22.47 11.22 -16.69
N ALA A 220 21.26 10.83 -16.23
CA ALA A 220 20.95 9.61 -15.51
C ALA A 220 21.76 9.42 -14.20
N GLU A 221 22.38 10.49 -13.72
CA GLU A 221 23.09 10.48 -12.44
C GLU A 221 22.08 10.37 -11.28
N MET A 222 22.49 9.65 -10.24
CA MET A 222 21.71 9.44 -9.02
C MET A 222 22.38 10.19 -7.86
N GLU A 223 21.61 10.98 -7.13
CA GLU A 223 22.06 11.77 -6.00
C GLU A 223 21.23 11.41 -4.75
N GLU A 224 21.89 11.08 -3.65
CA GLU A 224 21.23 10.79 -2.39
C GLU A 224 20.57 12.03 -1.78
N GLN A 225 19.33 11.86 -1.33
CA GLN A 225 18.52 12.91 -0.71
C GLN A 225 18.33 12.62 0.79
N ALA A 226 19.41 12.67 1.56
CA ALA A 226 19.43 12.28 2.97
C ALA A 226 18.43 13.07 3.84
N ALA A 227 18.28 14.37 3.61
CA ALA A 227 17.33 15.21 4.35
C ALA A 227 15.87 14.78 4.11
N LEU A 228 15.54 14.35 2.88
CA LEU A 228 14.22 13.87 2.55
C LEU A 228 13.97 12.47 3.13
N ALA A 229 14.98 11.60 3.10
CA ALA A 229 14.91 10.29 3.74
C ALA A 229 14.65 10.44 5.24
N GLN A 230 15.35 11.34 5.91
CA GLN A 230 15.12 11.66 7.33
C GLN A 230 13.70 12.19 7.58
N LYS A 231 13.18 13.08 6.74
CA LYS A 231 11.80 13.59 6.83
C LYS A 231 10.76 12.45 6.78
N PHE A 232 10.98 11.45 5.93
CA PHE A 232 10.12 10.26 5.90
C PHE A 232 10.27 9.39 7.15
N GLU A 233 11.51 9.20 7.63
CA GLU A 233 11.75 8.42 8.87
C GLU A 233 11.07 9.08 10.08
N GLU A 234 11.14 10.40 10.22
CA GLU A 234 10.48 11.18 11.28
C GLU A 234 8.93 11.15 11.16
N SER A 235 8.40 10.83 9.98
CA SER A 235 6.96 10.64 9.77
C SER A 235 6.44 9.31 10.29
N ASN A 236 7.34 8.39 10.66
CA ASN A 236 6.96 7.09 11.18
C ASN A 236 6.23 7.21 12.51
N TYR A 237 5.27 6.31 12.70
CA TYR A 237 4.58 6.14 13.96
C TYR A 237 5.24 4.98 14.71
N GLU A 238 6.00 5.30 15.75
CA GLU A 238 6.48 4.33 16.70
C GLU A 238 5.33 3.93 17.64
N ALA A 239 4.80 2.73 17.48
CA ALA A 239 3.77 2.14 18.31
C ALA A 239 4.28 0.93 19.08
#